data_c30dbec56322f251e583c4186946e73c
#
_entry.id   c30dbec56322f251e583c4186946e73c
#
_cell.length_a   1.000
_cell.length_b   1.000
_cell.length_c   1.000
_cell.angle_alpha   90.00
_cell.angle_beta   90.00
_cell.angle_gamma   90.00
#
_symmetry.space_group_name_H-M   'P 1'
#
loop_
_entity.id
_entity.type
_entity.pdbx_description
1 polymer ?
#
loop_
_entity_poly.entity_id
_entity_poly.type
_entity_poly.pdbx_seq_one_letter_code
_entity_poly.pdbx_strand_id
1 'polypeptide(L)'
;MSNVPAELSYTSEHEWVSALTAEGTVRVGITDHAQDALGDVVYVDLPSVGDSGAAEDSFGEIESTKSVSDLFAPIAGEIVAVNEGLEDDPALVNSDPYGEGWIIEIRPENADDLANLLDAEAYKAELAKL
;
A
#
# COMPACT_ATOMS: atom_id res chain seq x y z
N MET A 1 -17.80 8.27 -1.27
CA MET A 1 -16.67 9.07 -0.85
C MET A 1 -15.59 8.19 -0.23
N SER A 2 -14.35 8.37 -0.67
CA SER A 2 -13.26 7.51 -0.17
C SER A 2 -12.86 7.89 1.24
N ASN A 3 -12.54 6.88 2.04
CA ASN A 3 -12.01 7.05 3.38
C ASN A 3 -10.51 7.35 3.30
N VAL A 4 -10.05 8.39 3.98
CA VAL A 4 -8.64 8.79 4.01
C VAL A 4 -8.22 9.01 5.46
N PRO A 5 -7.77 7.95 6.16
CA PRO A 5 -7.36 8.06 7.56
C PRO A 5 -6.28 9.12 7.76
N ALA A 6 -6.44 9.94 8.78
CA ALA A 6 -5.55 11.08 9.02
C ALA A 6 -4.18 10.67 9.56
N GLU A 7 -4.08 9.49 10.15
CA GLU A 7 -2.85 9.00 10.78
C GLU A 7 -1.88 8.31 9.81
N LEU A 8 -2.29 8.13 8.55
CA LEU A 8 -1.47 7.46 7.55
C LEU A 8 -0.80 8.45 6.63
N SER A 9 0.20 7.97 5.88
CA SER A 9 0.83 8.70 4.79
C SER A 9 0.43 8.05 3.47
N TYR A 10 0.61 8.75 2.36
CA TYR A 10 0.09 8.30 1.07
C TYR A 10 1.05 8.59 -0.07
N THR A 11 0.87 7.86 -1.17
CA THR A 11 1.60 8.12 -2.42
C THR A 11 0.62 8.56 -3.51
N SER A 12 1.14 9.17 -4.56
CA SER A 12 0.31 9.53 -5.72
C SER A 12 -0.13 8.31 -6.51
N GLU A 13 0.42 7.14 -6.21
CA GLU A 13 0.01 5.85 -6.80
C GLU A 13 -1.14 5.21 -6.01
N HIS A 14 -1.71 5.93 -5.04
CA HIS A 14 -2.85 5.48 -4.23
C HIS A 14 -2.50 4.32 -3.30
N GLU A 15 -1.33 4.41 -2.68
CA GLU A 15 -0.91 3.48 -1.64
C GLU A 15 -0.81 4.21 -0.33
N TRP A 16 -1.10 3.51 0.77
CA TRP A 16 -0.96 4.09 2.10
C TRP A 16 0.23 3.47 2.83
N VAL A 17 0.79 4.25 3.74
CA VAL A 17 1.93 3.84 4.57
C VAL A 17 1.61 4.18 6.01
N SER A 18 1.77 3.23 6.90
CA SER A 18 1.53 3.43 8.33
C SER A 18 2.65 4.23 8.98
N ALA A 19 2.43 4.67 10.21
CA ALA A 19 3.51 5.23 11.02
C ALA A 19 4.53 4.13 11.35
N LEU A 20 5.77 4.54 11.65
CA LEU A 20 6.81 3.59 12.06
C LEU A 20 6.37 2.81 13.30
N THR A 21 6.57 1.51 13.25
CA THR A 21 6.33 0.64 14.39
C THR A 21 7.52 0.67 15.34
N ALA A 22 7.40 0.02 16.48
CA ALA A 22 8.50 -0.10 17.44
C ALA A 22 9.71 -0.84 16.85
N GLU A 23 9.48 -1.70 15.85
CA GLU A 23 10.55 -2.43 15.17
C GLU A 23 11.20 -1.63 14.05
N GLY A 24 10.74 -0.42 13.80
CA GLY A 24 11.29 0.43 12.75
C GLY A 24 10.80 0.06 11.35
N THR A 25 9.59 -0.46 11.25
CA THR A 25 8.98 -0.87 9.97
C THR A 25 7.69 -0.11 9.74
N VAL A 26 7.18 -0.16 8.50
CA VAL A 26 5.87 0.41 8.17
C VAL A 26 5.07 -0.60 7.36
N ARG A 27 3.76 -0.57 7.52
CA ARG A 27 2.86 -1.38 6.69
C ARG A 27 2.40 -0.57 5.50
N VAL A 28 2.17 -1.26 4.40
CA VAL A 28 1.78 -0.64 3.13
C VAL A 28 0.59 -1.40 2.56
N GLY A 29 -0.36 -0.67 2.03
CA GLY A 29 -1.50 -1.23 1.32
C GLY A 29 -2.00 -0.23 0.30
N ILE A 30 -3.15 -0.52 -0.30
CA ILE A 30 -3.78 0.40 -1.23
C ILE A 30 -4.92 1.14 -0.55
N THR A 31 -5.22 2.34 -1.03
CA THR A 31 -6.24 3.18 -0.42
C THR A 31 -7.65 2.71 -0.79
N ASP A 32 -8.63 3.23 -0.06
CA ASP A 32 -10.04 2.98 -0.36
C ASP A 32 -10.38 3.41 -1.78
N HIS A 33 -9.84 4.56 -2.22
CA HIS A 33 -10.01 5.01 -3.60
C HIS A 33 -9.48 3.98 -4.60
N ALA A 34 -8.29 3.44 -4.34
CA ALA A 34 -7.66 2.48 -5.24
C ALA A 34 -8.47 1.19 -5.35
N GLN A 35 -8.93 0.65 -4.21
CA GLN A 35 -9.70 -0.61 -4.25
C GLN A 35 -11.05 -0.40 -4.96
N ASP A 36 -11.66 0.76 -4.79
CA ASP A 36 -12.93 1.06 -5.45
C ASP A 36 -12.74 1.17 -6.97
N ALA A 37 -11.66 1.80 -7.40
CA ALA A 37 -11.33 1.92 -8.82
C ALA A 37 -11.00 0.57 -9.46
N LEU A 38 -10.34 -0.33 -8.72
CA LEU A 38 -9.99 -1.66 -9.21
C LEU A 38 -11.20 -2.57 -9.33
N GLY A 39 -12.15 -2.46 -8.41
CA GLY A 39 -13.24 -3.42 -8.29
C GLY A 39 -12.80 -4.63 -7.46
N ASP A 40 -13.54 -5.73 -7.57
CA ASP A 40 -13.30 -6.92 -6.74
C ASP A 40 -11.93 -7.53 -7.02
N VAL A 41 -11.09 -7.56 -5.99
CA VAL A 41 -9.75 -8.14 -6.09
C VAL A 41 -9.88 -9.65 -6.02
N VAL A 42 -9.26 -10.34 -6.98
CA VAL A 42 -9.32 -11.80 -7.08
C VAL A 42 -7.97 -12.47 -6.84
N TYR A 43 -6.88 -11.71 -6.94
CA TYR A 43 -5.54 -12.25 -6.71
C TYR A 43 -4.56 -11.12 -6.38
N VAL A 44 -3.65 -11.39 -5.46
CA VAL A 44 -2.55 -10.47 -5.12
C VAL A 44 -1.25 -11.24 -5.26
N ASP A 45 -0.37 -10.75 -6.13
CA ASP A 45 0.96 -11.32 -6.32
C ASP A 45 1.90 -10.66 -5.31
N LEU A 46 2.20 -11.37 -4.24
CA LEU A 46 3.00 -10.86 -3.14
C LEU A 46 4.50 -11.06 -3.44
N PRO A 47 5.35 -10.12 -2.99
CA PRO A 47 6.80 -10.31 -3.09
C PRO A 47 7.29 -11.32 -2.07
N SER A 48 8.60 -11.60 -2.09
CA SER A 48 9.22 -12.48 -1.10
C SER A 48 9.79 -11.65 0.04
N VAL A 49 9.69 -12.18 1.25
CA VAL A 49 10.36 -11.59 2.40
C VAL A 49 11.87 -11.61 2.14
N GLY A 50 12.52 -10.47 2.38
CA GLY A 50 13.94 -10.29 2.10
C GLY A 50 14.21 -9.55 0.80
N ASP A 51 13.20 -9.39 -0.06
CA ASP A 51 13.36 -8.57 -1.27
C ASP A 51 13.56 -7.12 -0.86
N SER A 52 14.38 -6.41 -1.63
CA SER A 52 14.58 -4.98 -1.41
C SER A 52 14.51 -4.25 -2.74
N GLY A 53 14.23 -2.96 -2.68
CA GLY A 53 14.11 -2.14 -3.87
C GLY A 53 14.10 -0.67 -3.56
N ALA A 54 14.12 0.13 -4.61
CA ALA A 54 14.06 1.58 -4.52
C ALA A 54 12.61 2.04 -4.53
N ALA A 55 12.39 3.29 -4.13
CA ALA A 55 11.07 3.90 -4.23
C ALA A 55 10.58 3.82 -5.68
N GLU A 56 9.29 3.55 -5.82
CA GLU A 56 8.57 3.45 -7.08
C GLU A 56 8.87 2.18 -7.90
N ASP A 57 9.75 1.29 -7.42
CA ASP A 57 9.90 -0.02 -8.05
C ASP A 57 8.64 -0.86 -7.82
N SER A 58 8.25 -1.63 -8.82
CA SER A 58 7.12 -2.56 -8.67
C SER A 58 7.56 -3.72 -7.78
N PHE A 59 6.77 -4.00 -6.73
CA PHE A 59 7.07 -5.14 -5.85
C PHE A 59 6.06 -6.27 -6.00
N GLY A 60 5.00 -6.06 -6.74
CA GLY A 60 3.97 -7.08 -6.96
C GLY A 60 2.84 -6.53 -7.82
N GLU A 61 1.76 -7.29 -7.90
CA GLU A 61 0.59 -6.94 -8.71
C GLU A 61 -0.70 -7.28 -7.98
N ILE A 62 -1.76 -6.55 -8.30
CA ILE A 62 -3.12 -6.88 -7.87
C ILE A 62 -3.95 -7.15 -9.11
N GLU A 63 -4.63 -8.30 -9.13
CA GLU A 63 -5.61 -8.60 -10.17
C GLU A 63 -7.01 -8.41 -9.64
N SER A 64 -7.84 -7.75 -10.40
CA SER A 64 -9.27 -7.61 -10.11
C SER A 64 -10.06 -8.19 -11.27
N THR A 65 -11.39 -8.20 -11.11
CA THR A 65 -12.29 -8.64 -12.18
C THR A 65 -12.22 -7.73 -13.41
N LYS A 66 -11.67 -6.53 -13.27
CA LYS A 66 -11.61 -5.53 -14.35
C LYS A 66 -10.21 -5.37 -14.95
N SER A 67 -9.16 -5.50 -14.15
CA SER A 67 -7.81 -5.14 -14.62
C SER A 67 -6.72 -5.71 -13.72
N VAL A 68 -5.47 -5.53 -14.16
CA VAL A 68 -4.28 -5.86 -13.36
C VAL A 68 -3.53 -4.55 -13.14
N SER A 69 -3.08 -4.33 -11.92
CA SER A 69 -2.36 -3.11 -11.55
C SER A 69 -1.08 -3.46 -10.80
N ASP A 70 0.01 -2.76 -11.13
CA ASP A 70 1.27 -2.92 -10.39
C ASP A 70 1.17 -2.27 -9.02
N LEU A 71 1.90 -2.86 -8.07
CA LEU A 71 2.08 -2.29 -6.74
C LEU A 71 3.48 -1.70 -6.68
N PHE A 72 3.57 -0.42 -6.32
CA PHE A 72 4.85 0.31 -6.29
C PHE A 72 5.30 0.54 -4.87
N ALA A 73 6.61 0.39 -4.63
CA ALA A 73 7.17 0.64 -3.31
C ALA A 73 7.08 2.15 -3.01
N PRO A 74 6.49 2.54 -1.88
CA PRO A 74 6.39 3.96 -1.56
C PRO A 74 7.72 4.57 -1.14
N ILE A 75 8.63 3.75 -0.64
CA ILE A 75 9.95 4.17 -0.16
C ILE A 75 10.94 3.05 -0.42
N ALA A 76 12.23 3.40 -0.46
CA ALA A 76 13.27 2.38 -0.56
C ALA A 76 13.36 1.61 0.75
N GLY A 77 13.51 0.30 0.67
CA GLY A 77 13.62 -0.53 1.86
C GLY A 77 13.57 -2.01 1.56
N GLU A 78 13.59 -2.79 2.64
CA GLU A 78 13.54 -4.24 2.58
C GLU A 78 12.16 -4.73 3.01
N ILE A 79 11.61 -5.69 2.28
CA ILE A 79 10.34 -6.32 2.64
C ILE A 79 10.61 -7.31 3.75
N VAL A 80 10.01 -7.06 4.92
CA VAL A 80 10.23 -7.89 6.11
C VAL A 80 9.03 -8.77 6.42
N ALA A 81 7.86 -8.48 5.85
CA ALA A 81 6.67 -9.30 6.01
C ALA A 81 5.72 -9.08 4.84
N VAL A 82 4.92 -10.11 4.55
CA VAL A 82 3.83 -10.02 3.56
C VAL A 82 2.57 -10.57 4.22
N ASN A 83 1.41 -10.08 3.78
CA ASN A 83 0.14 -10.52 4.33
C ASN A 83 -0.33 -11.79 3.61
N GLU A 84 0.06 -12.94 4.14
CA GLU A 84 -0.28 -14.23 3.56
C GLU A 84 -1.79 -14.50 3.54
N GLY A 85 -2.55 -13.81 4.39
CA GLY A 85 -4.02 -13.92 4.39
C GLY A 85 -4.64 -13.52 3.08
N LEU A 86 -3.95 -12.69 2.28
CA LEU A 86 -4.45 -12.28 0.97
C LEU A 86 -4.38 -13.41 -0.07
N GLU A 87 -3.57 -14.44 0.17
CA GLU A 87 -3.53 -15.61 -0.73
C GLU A 87 -4.83 -16.40 -0.63
N ASP A 88 -5.40 -16.48 0.58
CA ASP A 88 -6.66 -17.20 0.81
C ASP A 88 -7.87 -16.30 0.60
N ASP A 89 -7.73 -15.00 0.89
CA ASP A 89 -8.86 -14.08 0.83
C ASP A 89 -8.41 -12.72 0.28
N PRO A 90 -8.20 -12.63 -1.03
CA PRO A 90 -7.77 -11.35 -1.65
C PRO A 90 -8.83 -10.25 -1.52
N ALA A 91 -10.09 -10.62 -1.28
CA ALA A 91 -11.16 -9.63 -1.11
C ALA A 91 -11.00 -8.78 0.15
N LEU A 92 -10.10 -9.14 1.07
CA LEU A 92 -9.77 -8.30 2.23
C LEU A 92 -9.27 -6.93 1.80
N VAL A 93 -8.61 -6.85 0.64
CA VAL A 93 -8.14 -5.58 0.09
C VAL A 93 -9.31 -4.64 -0.17
N ASN A 94 -10.45 -5.20 -0.57
CA ASN A 94 -11.67 -4.40 -0.80
C ASN A 94 -12.42 -4.11 0.51
N SER A 95 -12.56 -5.10 1.37
CA SER A 95 -13.42 -4.98 2.55
C SER A 95 -12.77 -4.21 3.69
N ASP A 96 -11.43 -4.27 3.79
CA ASP A 96 -10.72 -3.64 4.90
C ASP A 96 -9.32 -3.18 4.46
N PRO A 97 -9.25 -2.25 3.49
CA PRO A 97 -7.96 -1.88 2.88
C PRO A 97 -6.97 -1.28 3.87
N TYR A 98 -7.43 -0.66 4.94
CA TYR A 98 -6.55 -0.04 5.94
C TYR A 98 -6.26 -0.93 7.15
N GLY A 99 -6.88 -2.10 7.23
CA GLY A 99 -6.71 -3.04 8.34
C GLY A 99 -6.20 -4.38 7.84
N GLU A 100 -7.08 -5.38 7.83
CA GLU A 100 -6.71 -6.74 7.46
C GLU A 100 -6.22 -6.87 6.02
N GLY A 101 -6.53 -5.89 5.17
CA GLY A 101 -6.11 -5.87 3.77
C GLY A 101 -4.73 -5.26 3.52
N TRP A 102 -3.91 -5.04 4.55
CA TRP A 102 -2.53 -4.57 4.35
C TRP A 102 -1.78 -5.58 3.48
N ILE A 103 -0.79 -5.11 2.71
CA ILE A 103 -0.14 -5.96 1.71
C ILE A 103 1.26 -6.38 2.13
N ILE A 104 2.11 -5.42 2.48
CA ILE A 104 3.49 -5.71 2.87
C ILE A 104 3.90 -4.88 4.07
N GLU A 105 5.01 -5.29 4.69
CA GLU A 105 5.66 -4.50 5.73
C GLU A 105 7.09 -4.26 5.27
N ILE A 106 7.54 -3.00 5.30
CA ILE A 106 8.85 -2.58 4.80
C ILE A 106 9.67 -2.01 5.95
N ARG A 107 10.98 -2.37 5.99
CA ARG A 107 11.95 -1.67 6.81
C ARG A 107 12.59 -0.60 5.94
N PRO A 108 12.31 0.70 6.15
CA PRO A 108 12.89 1.76 5.32
C PRO A 108 14.41 1.77 5.39
N GLU A 109 15.06 2.00 4.25
CA GLU A 109 16.52 2.23 4.26
C GLU A 109 16.85 3.54 4.99
N ASN A 110 15.97 4.52 4.84
CA ASN A 110 16.12 5.83 5.48
C ASN A 110 14.74 6.29 5.95
N ALA A 111 14.56 6.33 7.26
CA ALA A 111 13.27 6.72 7.84
C ALA A 111 12.86 8.15 7.45
N ASP A 112 13.83 9.00 7.10
CA ASP A 112 13.54 10.37 6.66
C ASP A 112 12.74 10.40 5.35
N ASP A 113 12.78 9.33 4.55
CA ASP A 113 12.01 9.23 3.32
C ASP A 113 10.51 9.26 3.59
N LEU A 114 10.08 8.88 4.78
CA LEU A 114 8.67 8.92 5.16
C LEU A 114 8.12 10.35 5.16
N ALA A 115 8.97 11.33 5.40
CA ALA A 115 8.57 12.74 5.40
C ALA A 115 8.24 13.25 3.99
N ASN A 116 8.67 12.55 2.95
CA ASN A 116 8.40 12.92 1.57
C ASN A 116 7.06 12.41 1.06
N LEU A 117 6.37 11.57 1.84
CA LEU A 117 5.07 11.05 1.46
C LEU A 117 3.99 12.10 1.69
N LEU A 118 2.86 11.93 1.03
CA LEU A 118 1.71 12.82 1.20
C LEU A 118 1.05 12.55 2.55
N ASP A 119 0.60 13.59 3.24
CA ASP A 119 -0.28 13.39 4.38
C ASP A 119 -1.73 13.25 3.87
N ALA A 120 -2.67 13.03 4.80
CA ALA A 120 -4.07 12.83 4.41
C ALA A 120 -4.63 14.04 3.66
N GLU A 121 -4.29 15.25 4.09
CA GLU A 121 -4.80 16.46 3.44
C GLU A 121 -4.25 16.63 2.03
N ALA A 122 -2.96 16.36 1.83
CA ALA A 122 -2.33 16.44 0.52
C ALA A 122 -2.89 15.37 -0.42
N TYR A 123 -3.14 14.17 0.10
CA TYR A 123 -3.73 13.09 -0.69
C TYR A 123 -5.17 13.42 -1.10
N LYS A 124 -5.95 13.98 -0.18
CA LYS A 124 -7.31 14.41 -0.51
C LYS A 124 -7.31 15.46 -1.63
N ALA A 125 -6.32 16.37 -1.61
CA ALA A 125 -6.18 17.36 -2.67
C ALA A 125 -5.86 16.71 -4.01
N GLU A 126 -5.06 15.64 -4.01
CA GLU A 126 -4.77 14.88 -5.23
C GLU A 126 -6.03 14.19 -5.76
N LEU A 127 -6.84 13.61 -4.87
CA LEU A 127 -8.09 12.97 -5.28
C LEU A 127 -9.06 13.98 -5.88
N ALA A 128 -9.08 15.19 -5.38
CA ALA A 128 -9.97 16.23 -5.87
C ALA A 128 -9.62 16.68 -7.29
N LYS A 129 -8.42 16.41 -7.77
CA LYS A 129 -7.97 16.74 -9.12
C LYS A 129 -8.36 15.68 -10.15
N LEU A 130 -8.82 14.53 -9.72
CA LEU A 130 -9.13 13.40 -10.63
C LEU A 130 -10.53 13.53 -11.31
#